data_a49b57ada606367072f8542cd5b3ee78
#
_entry.id   a49b57ada606367072f8542cd5b3ee78
#
_cell.length_a   1.000
_cell.length_b   1.000
_cell.length_c   1.000
_cell.angle_alpha   90.00
_cell.angle_beta   90.00
_cell.angle_gamma   90.00
#
_symmetry.space_group_name_H-M   'P 1'
#
loop_
_entity.id
_entity.type
_entity.pdbx_description
1 polymer ?
#
loop_
_entity_poly.entity_id
_entity_poly.type
_entity_poly.pdbx_seq_one_letter_code
_entity_poly.pdbx_strand_id
1 'polypeptide(L)'
;MKNLPNFKYHPDPLKTGSIAESSKVCISCGQARGFIYTLRAHIRGGGDLCPWCIASGEAVKKFNGCIMDPVELTEAGFSGEILEELCFRTPAYECWGIDWWLACCTDACEFHGDATRDELLELDHEGLKALSKYTFYRRDRLLDLFADYRPKGCPAFYRFVCRHCRKVKYYSDHH
;
A
#
# COMPACT_ATOMS: atom_id res chain seq x y z
N MET A 1 24.97 -7.39 -2.31
CA MET A 1 23.59 -7.31 -1.77
C MET A 1 22.64 -7.69 -2.89
N LYS A 2 21.67 -8.59 -2.67
CA LYS A 2 20.65 -8.87 -3.68
C LYS A 2 19.70 -7.67 -3.72
N ASN A 3 19.64 -6.96 -4.86
CA ASN A 3 18.70 -5.86 -5.02
C ASN A 3 17.27 -6.41 -5.05
N LEU A 4 16.38 -5.81 -4.28
CA LEU A 4 14.94 -6.10 -4.37
C LEU A 4 14.40 -5.74 -5.76
N PRO A 5 13.34 -6.40 -6.24
CA PRO A 5 12.65 -5.97 -7.43
C PRO A 5 12.05 -4.58 -7.24
N ASN A 6 11.92 -3.85 -8.33
CA ASN A 6 11.27 -2.54 -8.34
C ASN A 6 9.75 -2.74 -8.44
N PHE A 7 8.99 -2.12 -7.55
CA PHE A 7 7.53 -2.16 -7.57
C PHE A 7 6.96 -0.82 -8.02
N LYS A 8 6.16 -0.86 -9.05
CA LYS A 8 5.65 0.34 -9.74
C LYS A 8 4.87 1.28 -8.81
N TYR A 9 4.04 0.71 -7.94
CA TYR A 9 3.15 1.48 -7.06
C TYR A 9 3.54 1.43 -5.57
N HIS A 10 4.57 0.67 -5.21
CA HIS A 10 5.11 0.57 -3.85
C HIS A 10 6.65 0.60 -3.88
N PRO A 11 7.26 1.77 -4.10
CA PRO A 11 8.68 1.86 -4.43
C PRO A 11 9.63 1.45 -3.31
N ASP A 12 9.21 1.58 -2.04
CA ASP A 12 10.05 1.23 -0.89
C ASP A 12 9.32 0.33 0.14
N PRO A 13 9.03 -0.93 -0.20
CA PRO A 13 8.30 -1.84 0.66
C PRO A 13 9.10 -2.32 1.89
N LEU A 14 10.42 -2.15 1.91
CA LEU A 14 11.24 -2.36 3.12
C LEU A 14 10.97 -1.26 4.16
N LYS A 15 11.00 -0.01 3.74
CA LYS A 15 10.74 1.13 4.62
C LYS A 15 9.34 1.09 5.21
N THR A 16 8.35 0.71 4.43
CA THR A 16 6.95 0.61 4.86
C THR A 16 6.67 -0.63 5.71
N GLY A 17 7.57 -1.62 5.70
CA GLY A 17 7.43 -2.87 6.45
C GLY A 17 6.67 -3.98 5.73
N SER A 18 6.19 -3.75 4.50
CA SER A 18 5.49 -4.77 3.69
C SER A 18 6.43 -5.90 3.22
N ILE A 19 7.73 -5.64 3.21
CA ILE A 19 8.77 -6.64 3.00
C ILE A 19 9.78 -6.52 4.15
N ALA A 20 10.25 -7.66 4.66
CA ALA A 20 11.28 -7.72 5.70
C ALA A 20 12.33 -8.77 5.38
N GLU A 21 13.52 -8.61 6.00
CA GLU A 21 14.55 -9.65 5.98
C GLU A 21 14.04 -10.92 6.66
N SER A 22 14.32 -12.07 6.03
CA SER A 22 13.85 -13.36 6.55
C SER A 22 14.61 -14.53 5.92
N SER A 23 14.87 -15.55 6.71
CA SER A 23 15.39 -16.84 6.23
C SER A 23 14.31 -17.82 5.77
N LYS A 24 13.04 -17.42 5.82
CA LYS A 24 11.93 -18.29 5.41
C LYS A 24 11.99 -18.64 3.93
N VAL A 25 11.47 -19.82 3.60
CA VAL A 25 11.39 -20.33 2.23
C VAL A 25 10.12 -19.85 1.56
N CYS A 26 10.25 -19.26 0.38
CA CYS A 26 9.11 -18.87 -0.44
C CYS A 26 8.38 -20.09 -0.98
N ILE A 27 7.06 -20.19 -0.73
CA ILE A 27 6.24 -21.32 -1.20
C ILE A 27 6.09 -21.37 -2.74
N SER A 28 6.29 -20.25 -3.43
CA SER A 28 6.18 -20.18 -4.89
C SER A 28 7.42 -20.77 -5.58
N CYS A 29 8.62 -20.27 -5.24
CA CYS A 29 9.86 -20.71 -5.88
C CYS A 29 10.67 -21.75 -5.08
N GLY A 30 10.30 -22.06 -3.85
CA GLY A 30 11.01 -23.02 -2.99
C GLY A 30 12.37 -22.53 -2.49
N GLN A 31 12.66 -21.21 -2.53
CA GLN A 31 13.97 -20.66 -2.17
C GLN A 31 13.87 -19.71 -0.96
N ALA A 32 14.88 -19.76 -0.08
CA ALA A 32 15.13 -18.73 0.92
C ALA A 32 16.00 -17.63 0.26
N ARG A 33 15.38 -16.49 -0.10
CA ARG A 33 16.06 -15.43 -0.85
C ARG A 33 16.47 -14.23 0.01
N GLY A 34 16.30 -14.33 1.33
CA GLY A 34 16.70 -13.32 2.30
C GLY A 34 15.61 -12.30 2.62
N PHE A 35 14.49 -12.29 1.90
CA PHE A 35 13.37 -11.37 2.10
C PHE A 35 12.04 -12.06 1.90
N ILE A 36 11.04 -11.65 2.70
CA ILE A 36 9.68 -12.16 2.66
C ILE A 36 8.67 -10.98 2.72
N TYR A 37 7.54 -11.17 2.06
CA TYR A 37 6.35 -10.34 2.20
C TYR A 37 5.72 -10.61 3.57
N THR A 38 5.49 -9.55 4.35
CA THR A 38 5.10 -9.64 5.77
C THR A 38 3.59 -9.79 5.96
N LEU A 39 2.81 -9.35 4.97
CA LEU A 39 1.37 -9.40 5.01
C LEU A 39 0.85 -10.70 4.40
N ARG A 40 -0.46 -10.91 4.47
CA ARG A 40 -1.10 -12.10 3.96
C ARG A 40 -1.61 -11.88 2.54
N ALA A 41 -1.07 -12.64 1.58
CA ALA A 41 -1.65 -12.70 0.24
C ALA A 41 -2.93 -13.56 0.24
N HIS A 42 -3.90 -13.22 -0.60
CA HIS A 42 -5.14 -13.97 -0.81
C HIS A 42 -4.88 -15.17 -1.74
N ILE A 43 -4.13 -16.15 -1.25
CA ILE A 43 -3.76 -17.35 -2.00
C ILE A 43 -4.25 -18.61 -1.27
N ARG A 44 -4.59 -19.64 -2.05
CA ARG A 44 -5.04 -20.93 -1.50
C ARG A 44 -3.90 -21.59 -0.69
N GLY A 45 -4.19 -21.96 0.56
CA GLY A 45 -3.24 -22.61 1.45
C GLY A 45 -2.34 -21.67 2.24
N GLY A 46 -2.32 -20.36 1.92
CA GLY A 46 -1.44 -19.39 2.57
C GLY A 46 0.04 -19.70 2.40
N GLY A 47 0.89 -18.92 3.04
CA GLY A 47 2.34 -19.15 3.11
C GLY A 47 3.18 -17.93 2.74
N ASP A 48 4.48 -18.03 3.01
CA ASP A 48 5.42 -16.94 2.82
C ASP A 48 5.82 -16.77 1.35
N LEU A 49 5.77 -15.55 0.84
CA LEU A 49 6.12 -15.19 -0.54
C LEU A 49 7.36 -14.29 -0.56
N CYS A 50 8.30 -14.56 -1.45
CA CYS A 50 9.42 -13.63 -1.65
C CYS A 50 9.04 -12.49 -2.63
N PRO A 51 9.68 -11.31 -2.50
CA PRO A 51 9.38 -10.14 -3.34
C PRO A 51 9.53 -10.40 -4.85
N TRP A 52 10.44 -11.27 -5.26
CA TRP A 52 10.65 -11.60 -6.67
C TRP A 52 9.48 -12.39 -7.27
N CYS A 53 8.88 -13.31 -6.50
CA CYS A 53 7.69 -14.04 -6.95
C CYS A 53 6.44 -13.17 -6.99
N ILE A 54 6.35 -12.14 -6.14
CA ILE A 54 5.31 -11.11 -6.22
C ILE A 54 5.52 -10.27 -7.47
N ALA A 55 6.69 -9.68 -7.66
CA ALA A 55 6.99 -8.79 -8.80
C ALA A 55 6.82 -9.46 -10.16
N SER A 56 7.12 -10.76 -10.27
CA SER A 56 6.90 -11.53 -11.51
C SER A 56 5.45 -11.97 -11.74
N GLY A 57 4.60 -11.90 -10.71
CA GLY A 57 3.25 -12.46 -10.72
C GLY A 57 3.19 -14.01 -10.62
N GLU A 58 4.34 -14.69 -10.49
CA GLU A 58 4.41 -16.16 -10.41
C GLU A 58 3.67 -16.71 -9.19
N ALA A 59 3.73 -16.00 -8.05
CA ALA A 59 3.06 -16.42 -6.84
C ALA A 59 1.54 -16.55 -7.04
N VAL A 60 0.92 -15.52 -7.58
CA VAL A 60 -0.54 -15.48 -7.77
C VAL A 60 -1.01 -16.43 -8.89
N LYS A 61 -0.24 -16.58 -9.97
CA LYS A 61 -0.52 -17.57 -11.03
C LYS A 61 -0.51 -18.98 -10.47
N LYS A 62 0.52 -19.33 -9.69
CA LYS A 62 0.70 -20.69 -9.13
C LYS A 62 -0.42 -21.08 -8.17
N PHE A 63 -0.92 -20.13 -7.38
CA PHE A 63 -1.90 -20.41 -6.32
C PHE A 63 -3.31 -19.89 -6.62
N ASN A 64 -3.53 -19.39 -7.84
CA ASN A 64 -4.80 -18.84 -8.30
C ASN A 64 -5.41 -17.86 -7.29
N GLY A 65 -4.67 -16.81 -6.98
CA GLY A 65 -5.02 -15.81 -5.95
C GLY A 65 -4.62 -14.40 -6.34
N CYS A 66 -4.56 -13.52 -5.35
CA CYS A 66 -4.14 -12.12 -5.52
C CYS A 66 -3.36 -11.63 -4.29
N ILE A 67 -2.66 -10.51 -4.44
CA ILE A 67 -2.03 -9.79 -3.32
C ILE A 67 -3.05 -8.86 -2.67
N MET A 68 -3.78 -8.08 -3.49
CA MET A 68 -4.88 -7.20 -3.07
C MET A 68 -6.18 -7.62 -3.74
N ASP A 69 -7.32 -7.38 -3.09
CA ASP A 69 -8.62 -7.78 -3.61
C ASP A 69 -8.99 -6.96 -4.87
N PRO A 70 -9.23 -7.60 -6.03
CA PRO A 70 -9.61 -6.90 -7.24
C PRO A 70 -10.98 -6.20 -7.14
N VAL A 71 -11.88 -6.62 -6.26
CA VAL A 71 -13.19 -5.99 -6.09
C VAL A 71 -13.02 -4.58 -5.55
N GLU A 72 -12.29 -4.42 -4.45
CA GLU A 72 -12.02 -3.13 -3.81
C GLU A 72 -11.29 -2.16 -4.75
N LEU A 73 -10.30 -2.67 -5.49
CA LEU A 73 -9.56 -1.85 -6.47
C LEU A 73 -10.43 -1.45 -7.66
N THR A 74 -11.35 -2.30 -8.10
CA THR A 74 -12.31 -1.97 -9.16
C THR A 74 -13.30 -0.89 -8.68
N GLU A 75 -13.79 -0.99 -7.45
CA GLU A 75 -14.63 0.04 -6.81
C GLU A 75 -13.89 1.37 -6.65
N ALA A 76 -12.57 1.34 -6.42
CA ALA A 76 -11.71 2.52 -6.43
C ALA A 76 -11.49 3.11 -7.84
N GLY A 77 -11.99 2.46 -8.89
CA GLY A 77 -11.96 2.92 -10.28
C GLY A 77 -10.79 2.41 -11.11
N PHE A 78 -10.02 1.43 -10.63
CA PHE A 78 -8.92 0.84 -11.39
C PHE A 78 -9.42 -0.25 -12.35
N SER A 79 -8.76 -0.36 -13.51
CA SER A 79 -9.06 -1.36 -14.55
C SER A 79 -7.82 -1.68 -15.38
N GLY A 80 -7.93 -2.74 -16.22
CA GLY A 80 -6.88 -3.13 -17.15
C GLY A 80 -5.51 -3.37 -16.48
N GLU A 81 -4.45 -2.89 -17.08
CA GLU A 81 -3.07 -3.12 -16.64
C GLU A 81 -2.77 -2.56 -15.23
N ILE A 82 -3.44 -1.45 -14.83
CA ILE A 82 -3.26 -0.87 -13.50
C ILE A 82 -3.81 -1.82 -12.44
N LEU A 83 -5.01 -2.34 -12.67
CA LEU A 83 -5.64 -3.30 -11.78
C LEU A 83 -4.80 -4.58 -11.67
N GLU A 84 -4.32 -5.12 -12.79
CA GLU A 84 -3.44 -6.30 -12.80
C GLU A 84 -2.15 -6.07 -12.02
N GLU A 85 -1.50 -4.92 -12.20
CA GLU A 85 -0.26 -4.60 -11.49
C GLU A 85 -0.47 -4.48 -9.98
N LEU A 86 -1.56 -3.81 -9.55
CA LEU A 86 -1.90 -3.70 -8.14
C LEU A 86 -2.26 -5.06 -7.54
N CYS A 87 -3.19 -5.80 -8.15
CA CYS A 87 -3.68 -7.07 -7.62
C CYS A 87 -2.60 -8.16 -7.54
N PHE A 88 -1.68 -8.19 -8.49
CA PHE A 88 -0.87 -9.39 -8.70
C PHE A 88 0.62 -9.19 -8.55
N ARG A 89 1.13 -7.94 -8.60
CA ARG A 89 2.57 -7.66 -8.63
C ARG A 89 3.03 -6.57 -7.68
N THR A 90 2.10 -5.97 -6.93
CA THR A 90 2.42 -4.92 -5.97
C THR A 90 2.22 -5.43 -4.55
N PRO A 91 3.22 -5.34 -3.65
CA PRO A 91 3.00 -5.60 -2.23
C PRO A 91 1.94 -4.65 -1.66
N ALA A 92 0.94 -5.16 -0.97
CA ALA A 92 0.00 -4.35 -0.21
C ALA A 92 0.69 -3.64 0.96
N TYR A 93 -0.01 -2.79 1.66
CA TYR A 93 0.44 -2.14 2.88
C TYR A 93 -0.43 -2.56 4.07
N GLU A 94 0.13 -2.46 5.28
CA GLU A 94 -0.61 -2.75 6.50
C GLU A 94 -1.68 -1.68 6.73
N CYS A 95 -2.93 -2.10 6.87
CA CYS A 95 -4.08 -1.24 7.12
C CYS A 95 -5.00 -1.86 8.19
N TRP A 96 -5.85 -1.06 8.79
CA TRP A 96 -6.80 -1.51 9.81
C TRP A 96 -8.05 -2.13 9.20
N GLY A 97 -8.49 -1.62 8.07
CA GLY A 97 -9.69 -2.06 7.37
C GLY A 97 -9.39 -2.54 5.96
N ILE A 98 -9.54 -1.64 5.01
CA ILE A 98 -9.41 -1.91 3.57
C ILE A 98 -8.15 -1.25 3.03
N ASP A 99 -7.34 -1.97 2.27
CA ASP A 99 -6.16 -1.47 1.58
C ASP A 99 -6.52 -0.59 0.35
N TRP A 100 -7.21 0.52 0.66
CA TRP A 100 -7.69 1.46 -0.34
C TRP A 100 -6.55 2.15 -1.07
N TRP A 101 -6.55 2.10 -2.40
CA TRP A 101 -5.51 2.71 -3.21
C TRP A 101 -5.97 4.01 -3.86
N LEU A 102 -5.14 5.06 -3.83
CA LEU A 102 -5.51 6.37 -4.37
C LEU A 102 -5.09 6.52 -5.83
N ALA A 103 -5.99 7.10 -6.63
CA ALA A 103 -5.78 7.43 -8.04
C ALA A 103 -5.45 8.92 -8.24
N CYS A 104 -4.64 9.21 -9.27
CA CYS A 104 -4.36 10.56 -9.76
C CYS A 104 -3.85 10.50 -11.20
N CYS A 105 -4.25 11.46 -12.04
CA CYS A 105 -3.83 11.52 -13.46
C CYS A 105 -4.05 10.21 -14.21
N THR A 106 -5.22 9.59 -14.02
CA THR A 106 -5.61 8.32 -14.66
C THR A 106 -4.69 7.11 -14.37
N ASP A 107 -3.91 7.19 -13.28
CA ASP A 107 -3.00 6.11 -12.83
C ASP A 107 -3.12 5.94 -11.31
N ALA A 108 -2.63 4.82 -10.79
CA ALA A 108 -2.48 4.62 -9.36
C ALA A 108 -1.31 5.44 -8.82
N CYS A 109 -1.49 5.98 -7.62
CA CYS A 109 -0.40 6.65 -6.90
C CYS A 109 0.61 5.66 -6.33
N GLU A 110 1.82 6.12 -6.07
CA GLU A 110 2.81 5.37 -5.30
C GLU A 110 2.48 5.44 -3.81
N PHE A 111 2.48 4.32 -3.12
CA PHE A 111 2.39 4.26 -1.66
C PHE A 111 3.75 4.52 -1.02
N HIS A 112 3.82 5.45 -0.08
CA HIS A 112 5.06 5.86 0.59
C HIS A 112 5.05 5.65 2.11
N GLY A 113 4.07 4.90 2.64
CA GLY A 113 3.92 4.63 4.07
C GLY A 113 3.02 5.64 4.78
N ASP A 114 3.18 5.71 6.09
CA ASP A 114 2.46 6.70 6.89
C ASP A 114 2.93 8.12 6.59
N ALA A 115 1.99 9.06 6.64
CA ALA A 115 2.32 10.48 6.71
C ALA A 115 3.09 10.79 7.99
N THR A 116 3.89 11.84 7.98
CA THR A 116 4.41 12.40 9.21
C THR A 116 3.41 13.36 9.84
N ARG A 117 3.53 13.60 11.14
CA ARG A 117 2.71 14.59 11.85
C ARG A 117 2.86 15.99 11.25
N ASP A 118 4.08 16.36 10.91
CA ASP A 118 4.38 17.69 10.37
C ASP A 118 3.75 17.87 8.98
N GLU A 119 3.82 16.86 8.10
CA GLU A 119 3.12 16.87 6.80
C GLU A 119 1.61 17.09 6.96
N LEU A 120 0.98 16.47 7.96
CA LEU A 120 -0.47 16.63 8.20
C LEU A 120 -0.81 18.03 8.76
N LEU A 121 0.02 18.57 9.64
CA LEU A 121 -0.16 19.91 10.21
C LEU A 121 0.06 21.03 9.18
N GLU A 122 0.87 20.77 8.15
CA GLU A 122 1.15 21.71 7.05
C GLU A 122 0.07 21.68 5.93
N LEU A 123 -0.95 20.82 6.05
CA LEU A 123 -2.02 20.75 5.06
C LEU A 123 -2.80 22.07 5.01
N ASP A 124 -2.83 22.67 3.82
CA ASP A 124 -3.66 23.81 3.53
C ASP A 124 -5.16 23.46 3.43
N HIS A 125 -6.00 24.45 3.16
CA HIS A 125 -7.44 24.26 2.98
C HIS A 125 -7.79 23.20 1.94
N GLU A 126 -7.10 23.20 0.81
CA GLU A 126 -7.36 22.26 -0.29
C GLU A 126 -6.86 20.84 0.04
N GLY A 127 -5.73 20.72 0.74
CA GLY A 127 -5.22 19.45 1.26
C GLY A 127 -6.17 18.81 2.26
N LEU A 128 -6.67 19.58 3.23
CA LEU A 128 -7.67 19.13 4.19
C LEU A 128 -8.99 18.73 3.53
N LYS A 129 -9.45 19.49 2.53
CA LYS A 129 -10.64 19.17 1.76
C LYS A 129 -10.46 17.90 0.92
N ALA A 130 -9.27 17.69 0.36
CA ALA A 130 -8.94 16.47 -0.37
C ALA A 130 -8.92 15.25 0.55
N LEU A 131 -8.29 15.35 1.71
CA LEU A 131 -8.26 14.28 2.71
C LEU A 131 -9.66 13.97 3.23
N SER A 132 -10.52 14.96 3.46
CA SER A 132 -11.89 14.75 3.97
C SER A 132 -12.79 13.91 3.06
N LYS A 133 -12.41 13.67 1.82
CA LYS A 133 -13.09 12.73 0.92
C LYS A 133 -12.78 11.26 1.20
N TYR A 134 -11.70 11.00 1.90
CA TYR A 134 -11.14 9.67 2.18
C TYR A 134 -11.00 9.43 3.68
N THR A 135 -11.86 10.07 4.49
CA THR A 135 -11.88 9.92 5.94
C THR A 135 -13.31 10.06 6.46
N PHE A 136 -13.60 9.41 7.57
CA PHE A 136 -14.86 9.57 8.30
C PHE A 136 -14.86 10.76 9.25
N TYR A 137 -13.71 11.43 9.41
CA TYR A 137 -13.59 12.55 10.33
C TYR A 137 -14.00 13.86 9.67
N ARG A 138 -14.73 14.68 10.43
CA ARG A 138 -15.00 16.05 10.04
C ARG A 138 -13.71 16.86 10.07
N ARG A 139 -13.66 17.91 9.25
CA ARG A 139 -12.47 18.73 9.06
C ARG A 139 -11.95 19.37 10.35
N ASP A 140 -12.85 19.87 11.20
CA ASP A 140 -12.51 20.42 12.51
C ASP A 140 -11.82 19.37 13.40
N ARG A 141 -12.31 18.13 13.37
CA ARG A 141 -11.74 17.03 14.13
C ARG A 141 -10.38 16.55 13.60
N LEU A 142 -10.12 16.69 12.30
CA LEU A 142 -8.83 16.31 11.71
C LEU A 142 -7.65 17.09 12.34
N LEU A 143 -7.81 18.39 12.57
CA LEU A 143 -6.76 19.22 13.17
C LEU A 143 -6.41 18.77 14.60
N ASP A 144 -7.42 18.38 15.39
CA ASP A 144 -7.20 17.83 16.73
C ASP A 144 -6.43 16.50 16.65
N LEU A 145 -6.82 15.61 15.70
CA LEU A 145 -6.16 14.33 15.52
C LEU A 145 -4.70 14.47 15.08
N PHE A 146 -4.40 15.46 14.24
CA PHE A 146 -3.02 15.71 13.79
C PHE A 146 -2.11 16.15 14.91
N ALA A 147 -2.64 16.86 15.92
CA ALA A 147 -1.86 17.35 17.06
C ALA A 147 -1.20 16.20 17.83
N ASP A 148 -1.90 15.07 17.98
CA ASP A 148 -1.44 13.91 18.73
C ASP A 148 -1.03 12.74 17.82
N TYR A 149 -1.06 12.92 16.49
CA TYR A 149 -0.79 11.86 15.54
C TYR A 149 0.63 11.30 15.64
N ARG A 150 0.71 9.97 15.55
CA ARG A 150 1.95 9.21 15.44
C ARG A 150 1.83 8.19 14.31
N PRO A 151 2.84 8.07 13.43
CA PRO A 151 2.89 7.00 12.43
C PRO A 151 2.69 5.63 13.07
N LYS A 152 2.02 4.72 12.37
CA LYS A 152 1.61 3.38 12.83
C LYS A 152 0.59 3.38 13.98
N GLY A 153 -0.04 4.53 14.24
CA GLY A 153 -1.12 4.68 15.21
C GLY A 153 -2.51 4.45 14.60
N CYS A 154 -3.53 4.63 15.44
CA CYS A 154 -4.93 4.67 15.02
C CYS A 154 -5.52 6.04 15.44
N PRO A 155 -6.09 6.83 14.52
CA PRO A 155 -6.18 6.56 13.07
C PRO A 155 -4.81 6.59 12.37
N ALA A 156 -4.69 5.82 11.29
CA ALA A 156 -3.55 5.90 10.39
C ALA A 156 -3.82 6.94 9.28
N PHE A 157 -2.77 7.63 8.84
CA PHE A 157 -2.83 8.51 7.68
C PHE A 157 -1.74 8.09 6.69
N TYR A 158 -2.17 7.49 5.60
CA TYR A 158 -1.28 6.95 4.57
C TYR A 158 -0.97 7.99 3.50
N ARG A 159 0.30 8.03 3.10
CA ARG A 159 0.85 8.98 2.13
C ARG A 159 1.00 8.32 0.77
N PHE A 160 0.36 8.92 -0.22
CA PHE A 160 0.43 8.53 -1.62
C PHE A 160 1.00 9.66 -2.47
N VAL A 161 1.80 9.35 -3.49
CA VAL A 161 2.37 10.33 -4.40
C VAL A 161 1.98 9.99 -5.83
N CYS A 162 1.40 10.95 -6.54
CA CYS A 162 1.10 10.77 -7.95
C CYS A 162 2.40 10.60 -8.76
N ARG A 163 2.45 9.56 -9.58
CA ARG A 163 3.61 9.26 -10.42
C ARG A 163 3.87 10.30 -11.51
N HIS A 164 2.82 11.01 -11.95
CA HIS A 164 2.87 11.96 -13.06
C HIS A 164 3.05 13.40 -12.60
N CYS A 165 2.14 13.91 -11.78
CA CYS A 165 2.18 15.32 -11.34
C CYS A 165 2.87 15.54 -9.98
N ARG A 166 3.32 14.48 -9.32
CA ARG A 166 4.00 14.45 -8.02
C ARG A 166 3.17 15.02 -6.86
N LYS A 167 1.89 15.25 -7.07
CA LYS A 167 0.96 15.68 -6.01
C LYS A 167 0.89 14.62 -4.93
N VAL A 168 1.04 15.05 -3.68
CA VAL A 168 0.82 14.20 -2.51
C VAL A 168 -0.66 14.14 -2.18
N LYS A 169 -1.14 12.96 -1.84
CA LYS A 169 -2.52 12.68 -1.39
C LYS A 169 -2.46 11.82 -0.14
N TYR A 170 -3.49 11.93 0.67
CA TYR A 170 -3.60 11.17 1.91
C TYR A 170 -4.91 10.41 1.98
N TYR A 171 -4.86 9.23 2.59
CA TYR A 171 -5.99 8.39 2.95
C TYR A 171 -5.94 8.12 4.45
N SER A 172 -7.06 8.17 5.14
CA SER A 172 -7.10 7.80 6.56
C SER A 172 -7.86 6.49 6.76
N ASP A 173 -7.33 5.69 7.66
CA ASP A 173 -7.92 4.42 8.06
C ASP A 173 -7.98 4.33 9.59
N HIS A 174 -8.97 3.60 10.10
CA HIS A 174 -9.21 3.44 11.54
C HIS A 174 -10.00 2.15 11.81
N HIS A 175 -9.95 1.72 13.05
CA HIS A 175 -10.80 0.63 13.58
C HIS A 175 -12.28 1.00 13.63
#